data_cf5d4c21a483d688305efa1217b94746
#
_entry.id   cf5d4c21a483d688305efa1217b94746
#
_cell.length_a   1.000
_cell.length_b   1.000
_cell.length_c   1.000
_cell.angle_alpha   90.00
_cell.angle_beta   90.00
_cell.angle_gamma   90.00
#
_symmetry.space_group_name_H-M   'P 1'
#
loop_
_entity.id
_entity.type
_entity.pdbx_description
1 polymer ?
#
loop_
_entity_poly.entity_id
_entity_poly.type
_entity_poly.pdbx_seq_one_letter_code
_entity_poly.pdbx_strand_id
1 'polypeptide(L)' 'MNDGVPIRLVFADRGAFHEVLVQLPTELLDRHERLIDALREDPDVTGTVYVDYRRLVAAYRVEEE' A
#
# COMPACT_ATOMS: atom_id res chain seq x y z
N MET A 1 -6.85 19.89 -1.67
CA MET A 1 -7.10 18.98 -0.54
C MET A 1 -6.59 17.61 -0.86
N ASN A 2 -5.97 17.03 0.08
CA ASN A 2 -5.43 15.73 -0.12
C ASN A 2 -6.39 14.70 0.45
N ASP A 3 -6.96 13.88 -0.43
CA ASP A 3 -7.90 12.84 -0.01
C ASP A 3 -7.24 11.49 0.11
N GLY A 4 -5.93 11.46 0.14
CA GLY A 4 -5.22 10.21 0.23
C GLY A 4 -5.29 9.59 1.60
N VAL A 5 -5.29 8.26 1.63
CA VAL A 5 -5.22 7.51 2.87
C VAL A 5 -3.80 7.00 3.00
N PRO A 6 -3.11 7.29 4.12
CA PRO A 6 -1.74 6.81 4.28
C PRO A 6 -1.72 5.31 4.53
N ILE A 7 -0.92 4.63 3.73
CA ILE A 7 -0.76 3.18 3.81
C ILE A 7 0.72 2.89 4.06
N ARG A 8 1.00 2.10 5.07
CA ARG A 8 2.37 1.69 5.36
C ARG A 8 2.62 0.31 4.80
N LEU A 9 3.67 0.20 4.01
CA LEU A 9 4.11 -1.05 3.43
C LEU A 9 5.40 -1.48 4.11
N VAL A 10 5.47 -2.72 4.53
CA VAL A 10 6.65 -3.24 5.20
C VAL A 10 7.23 -4.36 4.34
N PHE A 11 8.49 -4.23 4.00
CA PHE A 11 9.20 -5.20 3.17
C PHE A 11 10.32 -5.82 3.96
N ALA A 12 10.57 -7.12 3.74
CA ALA A 12 11.68 -7.82 4.36
C ALA A 12 12.77 -8.01 3.31
N ASP A 13 14.02 -7.70 3.69
CA ASP A 13 15.13 -7.86 2.78
C ASP A 13 16.37 -8.18 3.61
N ARG A 14 16.90 -9.39 3.41
CA ARG A 14 18.14 -9.83 4.02
C ARG A 14 18.15 -9.67 5.53
N GLY A 15 17.03 -10.02 6.17
CA GLY A 15 16.93 -9.96 7.60
C GLY A 15 16.60 -8.61 8.17
N ALA A 16 16.36 -7.61 7.32
CA ALA A 16 15.99 -6.28 7.76
C ALA A 16 14.61 -5.96 7.22
N PHE A 17 13.92 -5.03 7.89
CA PHE A 17 12.61 -4.58 7.46
C PHE A 17 12.71 -3.13 7.00
N HIS A 18 12.03 -2.84 5.90
CA HIS A 18 11.98 -1.49 5.35
C HIS A 18 10.53 -1.06 5.24
N GLU A 19 10.25 0.16 5.66
CA GLU A 19 8.90 0.69 5.62
C GLU A 19 8.82 1.81 4.59
N VAL A 20 7.74 1.80 3.83
CA VAL A 20 7.47 2.83 2.84
C VAL A 20 6.05 3.32 3.08
N LEU A 21 5.87 4.63 3.11
CA LEU A 21 4.55 5.23 3.29
C LEU A 21 4.07 5.73 1.94
N VAL A 22 2.89 5.29 1.55
CA VAL A 22 2.26 5.75 0.32
C VAL A 22 0.88 6.28 0.63
N GLN A 23 0.37 7.16 -0.25
CA GLN A 23 -0.96 7.73 -0.11
C GLN A 23 -1.82 7.19 -1.24
N LEU A 24 -2.94 6.58 -0.89
CA LEU A 24 -3.84 6.04 -1.88
C LEU A 24 -5.19 6.75 -1.78
N PRO A 25 -5.84 7.02 -2.92
CA PRO A 25 -7.16 7.64 -2.88
C PRO A 25 -8.18 6.75 -2.18
N THR A 26 -9.09 7.37 -1.45
CA THR A 26 -10.14 6.63 -0.77
C THR A 26 -10.97 5.83 -1.76
N GLU A 27 -11.25 6.40 -2.92
CA GLU A 27 -12.04 5.74 -3.94
C GLU A 27 -11.40 4.44 -4.41
N LEU A 28 -10.08 4.44 -4.49
CA LEU A 28 -9.35 3.26 -4.90
C LEU A 28 -9.53 2.14 -3.87
N LEU A 29 -9.46 2.49 -2.60
CA LEU A 29 -9.60 1.51 -1.54
C LEU A 29 -11.02 0.94 -1.48
N ASP A 30 -12.01 1.75 -1.84
CA ASP A 30 -13.39 1.30 -1.84
C ASP A 30 -13.70 0.31 -2.94
N ARG A 31 -12.87 0.25 -3.98
CA ARG A 31 -13.07 -0.67 -5.09
C ARG A 31 -12.66 -2.09 -4.78
N HIS A 32 -11.96 -2.29 -3.68
CA HIS A 32 -11.44 -3.61 -3.32
C HIS A 32 -11.82 -3.94 -1.89
N GLU A 33 -12.10 -5.19 -1.64
CA GLU A 33 -12.47 -5.61 -0.29
C GLU A 33 -11.28 -5.63 0.63
N ARG A 34 -10.11 -5.93 0.08
CA ARG A 34 -8.90 -6.03 0.90
C ARG A 34 -7.83 -5.13 0.32
N LEU A 35 -7.04 -4.56 1.22
CA LEU A 35 -5.96 -3.67 0.83
C LEU A 35 -4.97 -4.37 -0.11
N ILE A 36 -4.66 -5.63 0.17
CA ILE A 36 -3.69 -6.35 -0.64
C ILE A 36 -4.18 -6.51 -2.08
N ASP A 37 -5.48 -6.65 -2.27
CA ASP A 37 -6.03 -6.75 -3.61
C ASP A 37 -5.86 -5.45 -4.38
N ALA A 38 -6.06 -4.33 -3.70
CA ALA A 38 -5.85 -3.02 -4.32
C ALA A 38 -4.40 -2.85 -4.76
N LEU A 39 -3.48 -3.25 -3.90
CA LEU A 39 -2.06 -3.08 -4.19
C LEU A 39 -1.61 -3.95 -5.36
N ARG A 40 -2.21 -5.14 -5.50
CA ARG A 40 -1.77 -6.08 -6.52
C ARG A 40 -2.46 -5.88 -7.86
N GLU A 41 -3.71 -5.44 -7.86
CA GLU A 41 -4.54 -5.53 -9.05
C GLU A 41 -4.97 -4.19 -9.61
N ASP A 42 -5.02 -3.15 -8.78
CA ASP A 42 -5.53 -1.88 -9.26
C ASP A 42 -4.50 -1.20 -10.15
N PRO A 43 -4.85 -0.89 -11.41
CA PRO A 43 -3.88 -0.29 -12.34
C PRO A 43 -3.42 1.10 -11.92
N ASP A 44 -4.22 1.81 -11.13
CA ASP A 44 -3.79 3.11 -10.63
C ASP A 44 -2.65 2.96 -9.64
N VAL A 45 -2.60 1.84 -8.92
CA VAL A 45 -1.49 1.56 -8.01
C VAL A 45 -0.31 1.01 -8.78
N THR A 46 -0.53 -0.03 -9.58
CA THR A 46 0.57 -0.74 -10.24
C THR A 46 1.26 0.12 -11.29
N GLY A 47 0.54 1.09 -11.85
CA GLY A 47 1.11 2.00 -12.81
C GLY A 47 1.89 3.15 -12.18
N THR A 48 1.74 3.36 -10.88
CA THR A 48 2.36 4.48 -10.19
C THR A 48 3.44 4.04 -9.22
N VAL A 49 3.19 2.95 -8.51
CA VAL A 49 4.08 2.48 -7.46
C VAL A 49 4.48 1.04 -7.75
N TYR A 50 5.78 0.77 -7.74
CA TYR A 50 6.26 -0.60 -7.86
C TYR A 50 6.26 -1.25 -6.48
N VAL A 51 5.62 -2.40 -6.38
CA VAL A 51 5.55 -3.15 -5.12
C VAL A 51 6.08 -4.55 -5.38
N ASP A 52 7.09 -4.93 -4.63
CA ASP A 52 7.64 -6.28 -4.72
C ASP A 52 6.88 -7.18 -3.75
N TYR A 53 5.89 -7.88 -4.27
CA TYR A 53 5.00 -8.67 -3.43
C TYR A 53 5.68 -9.86 -2.78
N ARG A 54 6.79 -10.30 -3.33
CA ARG A 54 7.52 -11.41 -2.73
C ARG A 54 8.18 -11.03 -1.43
N ARG A 55 8.46 -9.74 -1.26
CA ARG A 55 9.11 -9.24 -0.07
C ARG A 55 8.17 -8.48 0.85
N LEU A 56 6.95 -8.27 0.40
CA LEU A 56 5.96 -7.54 1.19
C LEU A 56 5.48 -8.42 2.34
N VAL A 57 5.73 -7.95 3.55
CA VAL A 57 5.36 -8.68 4.77
C VAL A 57 4.02 -8.20 5.29
N ALA A 58 3.78 -6.89 5.21
CA ALA A 58 2.57 -6.32 5.77
C ALA A 58 2.23 -5.03 5.03
N ALA A 59 0.94 -4.74 4.97
CA ALA A 59 0.44 -3.48 4.44
C ALA A 59 -0.76 -3.10 5.28
N TYR A 60 -0.79 -1.87 5.77
CA TYR A 60 -1.91 -1.48 6.62
C TYR A 60 -2.11 0.02 6.57
N ARG A 61 -3.34 0.40 6.90
CA ARG A 61 -3.73 1.79 6.94
C ARG A 61 -3.18 2.41 8.22
N VAL A 62 -2.53 3.55 8.08
CA VAL A 62 -2.03 4.30 9.22
C VAL A 62 -3.14 5.21 9.69
N GLU A 63 -3.47 5.12 10.97
CA GLU A 63 -4.48 5.99 11.54
C GLU A 63 -3.80 7.11 12.28
N GLU A 64 -4.25 8.30 12.02
CA GLU A 64 -3.76 9.48 12.70
C GLU A 64 -4.81 9.98 13.66
N GLU A 65 -4.36 10.43 14.78
CA GLU A 65 -5.27 10.97 15.77
C GLU A 65 -5.17 12.45 15.92
#